data_edd57cd5eb8e61a8b0f5f2cd791cd571
#
_entry.id   edd57cd5eb8e61a8b0f5f2cd791cd571
#
_cell.length_a   1.000
_cell.length_b   1.000
_cell.length_c   1.000
_cell.angle_alpha   90.00
_cell.angle_beta   90.00
_cell.angle_gamma   90.00
#
_symmetry.space_group_name_H-M   'P 1'
#
loop_
_entity.id
_entity.type
_entity.pdbx_description
1 polymer ?
#
loop_
_entity_poly.entity_id
_entity_poly.type
_entity_poly.pdbx_seq_one_letter_code
_entity_poly.pdbx_strand_id
1 'polypeptide(L)'
;MSNYFIYHLHSDYSSCTTNIDSVTKIDMYINKAKECGMTALAFSEHGNILNWYEKKSKIEKAGMKYVHAMEAYVTETLNEAIRDNYHFVLIAKNYDGFLELNRLNTKSYNRHDNSFYYRPRISLDDIMNTSDNIIITTACLAGLLNSQKDELKEKFINWAITHKDRVFLEIQHHNVSEQISYNKNLYILSQKTGLRLITGTDTHSIDKPHAEARVIMQKAKGVYFDNEDGWDLTFKTYDELVESYRKQNSLPMDIVFEAIRTTKIVEDMIEPFELDMSTKYPKLYDNSLEVFRKMVYDSIDTHPYALKFHTKEEIVKRIEEELPVYEKTHMIDFMLFQKFVRDWEHENNIYVGAGRGSVSGSYIAYLLGITEMDSIRFDLNFFRFANEYRVSNCDIDSDYYDPDRVKTRNFLLTCDKIKSAEIAAFGTIKLRGAIRDVGRALELPLDEVTEICDKLEEVEINGKKVEVAGETLRKKYPELFKYVDLVQDVIVSVGTHPAGVLCASRPIDEEIGLFSLSTTEHMVSCNDMYGLDACWWTKLDCLG
;
A
#
# COMPACT_ATOMS: atom_id res chain seq x y z
N MET A 1 11.95 -25.96 10.70
CA MET A 1 12.14 -24.57 10.29
C MET A 1 12.76 -24.59 8.92
N SER A 2 12.29 -23.77 8.00
CA SER A 2 12.87 -23.64 6.67
C SER A 2 14.30 -23.12 6.78
N ASN A 3 15.20 -23.62 5.91
CA ASN A 3 16.59 -23.16 5.85
C ASN A 3 16.77 -21.90 4.99
N TYR A 4 15.68 -21.30 4.49
CA TYR A 4 15.66 -20.06 3.74
C TYR A 4 14.32 -19.34 3.89
N PHE A 5 14.24 -18.05 3.53
CA PHE A 5 13.01 -17.32 3.33
C PHE A 5 12.98 -16.63 1.96
N ILE A 6 11.80 -16.36 1.47
CA ILE A 6 11.61 -15.66 0.19
C ILE A 6 11.51 -14.16 0.45
N TYR A 7 12.38 -13.39 -0.21
CA TYR A 7 12.38 -11.92 -0.14
C TYR A 7 12.09 -11.26 -1.49
N HIS A 8 12.32 -11.97 -2.62
CA HIS A 8 12.04 -11.51 -3.96
C HIS A 8 10.76 -12.20 -4.46
N LEU A 9 9.63 -11.53 -4.25
CA LEU A 9 8.30 -12.11 -4.42
C LEU A 9 7.27 -11.02 -4.74
N HIS A 10 6.41 -11.29 -5.73
CA HIS A 10 5.42 -10.40 -6.29
C HIS A 10 4.01 -10.95 -6.09
N SER A 11 3.14 -10.14 -5.49
CA SER A 11 1.71 -10.43 -5.37
C SER A 11 0.90 -9.67 -6.42
N ASP A 12 -0.41 -9.80 -6.36
CA ASP A 12 -1.34 -9.04 -7.20
C ASP A 12 -1.21 -7.50 -7.01
N TYR A 13 -0.58 -7.01 -5.94
CA TYR A 13 -0.24 -5.60 -5.79
C TYR A 13 0.83 -5.11 -6.78
N SER A 14 1.72 -5.96 -7.27
CA SER A 14 2.66 -5.60 -8.34
C SER A 14 1.93 -5.19 -9.63
N SER A 15 0.74 -5.75 -9.87
CA SER A 15 -0.11 -5.40 -11.02
C SER A 15 -0.60 -3.95 -11.01
N CYS A 16 -0.49 -3.23 -9.91
CA CYS A 16 -0.78 -1.80 -9.84
C CYS A 16 0.27 -0.93 -10.55
N THR A 17 1.50 -1.41 -10.67
CA THR A 17 2.62 -0.72 -11.34
C THR A 17 2.96 -1.39 -12.68
N THR A 18 2.94 -2.71 -12.72
CA THR A 18 3.21 -3.53 -13.90
C THR A 18 1.96 -4.32 -14.24
N ASN A 19 1.29 -3.98 -15.32
CA ASN A 19 -0.04 -4.52 -15.65
C ASN A 19 -0.04 -6.05 -15.72
N ILE A 20 -0.88 -6.70 -14.89
CA ILE A 20 -1.02 -8.17 -14.76
C ILE A 20 0.33 -8.85 -14.49
N ASP A 21 1.02 -8.37 -13.50
CA ASP A 21 2.31 -8.92 -13.10
C ASP A 21 2.16 -10.23 -12.30
N SER A 22 1.20 -10.30 -11.40
CA SER A 22 0.82 -11.49 -10.65
C SER A 22 -0.70 -11.57 -10.48
N VAL A 23 -1.22 -12.79 -10.37
CA VAL A 23 -2.62 -13.08 -10.02
C VAL A 23 -2.72 -13.83 -8.70
N THR A 24 -1.63 -13.88 -7.93
CA THR A 24 -1.57 -14.55 -6.64
C THR A 24 -1.76 -13.55 -5.51
N LYS A 25 -2.74 -13.81 -4.65
CA LYS A 25 -3.06 -12.97 -3.49
C LYS A 25 -2.04 -13.17 -2.36
N ILE A 26 -1.81 -12.14 -1.56
CA ILE A 26 -0.89 -12.19 -0.42
C ILE A 26 -1.20 -13.32 0.56
N ASP A 27 -2.48 -13.59 0.86
CA ASP A 27 -2.89 -14.65 1.78
C ASP A 27 -2.42 -16.04 1.33
N MET A 28 -2.39 -16.31 0.03
CA MET A 28 -1.94 -17.59 -0.52
C MET A 28 -0.45 -17.80 -0.25
N TYR A 29 0.36 -16.77 -0.49
CA TYR A 29 1.79 -16.81 -0.21
C TYR A 29 2.10 -16.93 1.28
N ILE A 30 1.38 -16.18 2.13
CA ILE A 30 1.54 -16.22 3.59
C ILE A 30 1.24 -17.64 4.11
N ASN A 31 0.14 -18.25 3.67
CA ASN A 31 -0.22 -19.61 4.06
C ASN A 31 0.83 -20.62 3.59
N LYS A 32 1.28 -20.51 2.33
CA LYS A 32 2.30 -21.41 1.76
C LYS A 32 3.64 -21.28 2.47
N ALA A 33 4.10 -20.07 2.75
CA ALA A 33 5.33 -19.82 3.51
C ALA A 33 5.26 -20.44 4.91
N LYS A 34 4.13 -20.27 5.60
CA LYS A 34 3.86 -20.89 6.91
C LYS A 34 3.88 -22.42 6.84
N GLU A 35 3.23 -23.02 5.84
CA GLU A 35 3.25 -24.48 5.61
C GLU A 35 4.68 -24.99 5.38
N CYS A 36 5.51 -24.21 4.68
CA CYS A 36 6.92 -24.53 4.46
C CYS A 36 7.82 -24.29 5.69
N GLY A 37 7.26 -23.81 6.80
CA GLY A 37 8.00 -23.51 8.04
C GLY A 37 8.94 -22.32 7.91
N MET A 38 8.66 -21.37 7.01
CA MET A 38 9.40 -20.10 6.92
C MET A 38 9.12 -19.24 8.14
N THR A 39 10.12 -18.50 8.59
CA THR A 39 10.06 -17.64 9.78
C THR A 39 9.96 -16.16 9.44
N ALA A 40 10.13 -15.81 8.17
CA ALA A 40 9.95 -14.47 7.63
C ALA A 40 9.38 -14.51 6.21
N LEU A 41 8.79 -13.40 5.77
CA LEU A 41 8.32 -13.23 4.40
C LEU A 41 8.41 -11.75 4.01
N ALA A 42 8.86 -11.49 2.77
CA ALA A 42 8.80 -10.18 2.14
C ALA A 42 7.92 -10.23 0.89
N PHE A 43 7.31 -9.09 0.58
CA PHE A 43 6.76 -8.77 -0.73
C PHE A 43 7.59 -7.63 -1.31
N SER A 44 8.32 -7.89 -2.38
CA SER A 44 9.14 -6.90 -3.09
C SER A 44 8.45 -6.49 -4.38
N GLU A 45 7.30 -5.85 -4.26
CA GLU A 45 6.49 -5.47 -5.41
C GLU A 45 7.25 -4.56 -6.37
N HIS A 46 6.96 -4.65 -7.66
CA HIS A 46 7.56 -3.82 -8.69
C HIS A 46 7.28 -2.33 -8.49
N GLY A 47 8.31 -1.58 -8.11
CA GLY A 47 8.28 -0.13 -7.96
C GLY A 47 7.26 0.38 -6.96
N ASN A 48 6.80 -0.42 -6.00
CA ASN A 48 5.82 0.02 -5.03
C ASN A 48 5.89 -0.75 -3.70
N ILE A 49 5.30 -0.14 -2.67
CA ILE A 49 5.10 -0.70 -1.32
C ILE A 49 3.62 -0.74 -0.94
N LEU A 50 2.73 -0.83 -1.92
CA LEU A 50 1.29 -0.68 -1.73
C LEU A 50 0.73 -1.65 -0.69
N ASN A 51 -0.15 -1.11 0.14
CA ASN A 51 -0.84 -1.80 1.23
C ASN A 51 0.08 -2.58 2.17
N TRP A 52 1.24 -2.00 2.48
CA TRP A 52 2.24 -2.63 3.34
C TRP A 52 1.71 -2.96 4.74
N TYR A 53 0.73 -2.19 5.26
CA TYR A 53 0.14 -2.46 6.57
C TYR A 53 -0.64 -3.78 6.57
N GLU A 54 -1.44 -4.05 5.55
CA GLU A 54 -2.16 -5.33 5.42
C GLU A 54 -1.17 -6.51 5.37
N LYS A 55 -0.11 -6.37 4.56
CA LYS A 55 0.96 -7.38 4.46
C LYS A 55 1.61 -7.62 5.83
N LYS A 56 2.03 -6.54 6.52
CA LYS A 56 2.62 -6.62 7.87
C LYS A 56 1.66 -7.32 8.85
N SER A 57 0.45 -6.83 8.96
CA SER A 57 -0.55 -7.38 9.89
C SER A 57 -0.83 -8.87 9.66
N LYS A 58 -0.97 -9.30 8.38
CA LYS A 58 -1.25 -10.69 8.04
C LYS A 58 -0.05 -11.61 8.26
N ILE A 59 1.16 -11.19 7.90
CA ILE A 59 2.39 -11.96 8.10
C ILE A 59 2.64 -12.17 9.60
N GLU A 60 2.53 -11.12 10.42
CA GLU A 60 2.74 -11.20 11.86
C GLU A 60 1.67 -12.04 12.57
N LYS A 61 0.39 -11.92 12.16
CA LYS A 61 -0.70 -12.82 12.64
C LYS A 61 -0.46 -14.29 12.29
N ALA A 62 0.25 -14.56 11.19
CA ALA A 62 0.64 -15.92 10.82
C ALA A 62 1.83 -16.44 11.64
N GLY A 63 2.44 -15.60 12.49
CA GLY A 63 3.58 -15.93 13.36
C GLY A 63 4.94 -15.82 12.66
N MET A 64 5.02 -15.07 11.56
CA MET A 64 6.24 -14.82 10.81
C MET A 64 6.70 -13.35 10.96
N LYS A 65 8.00 -13.13 10.78
CA LYS A 65 8.59 -11.79 10.72
C LYS A 65 8.18 -11.10 9.42
N TYR A 66 7.58 -9.92 9.52
CA TYR A 66 7.37 -9.06 8.36
C TYR A 66 8.69 -8.42 7.90
N VAL A 67 8.95 -8.48 6.62
CA VAL A 67 10.11 -7.85 5.98
C VAL A 67 9.60 -6.80 4.99
N HIS A 68 9.89 -5.53 5.27
CA HIS A 68 9.52 -4.43 4.39
C HIS A 68 10.49 -4.33 3.23
N ALA A 69 10.01 -4.51 2.01
CA ALA A 69 10.85 -4.57 0.82
C ALA A 69 10.15 -3.97 -0.40
N MET A 70 10.94 -3.64 -1.42
CA MET A 70 10.48 -3.18 -2.73
C MET A 70 11.49 -3.59 -3.80
N GLU A 71 11.05 -4.07 -4.96
CA GLU A 71 11.89 -4.12 -6.14
C GLU A 71 11.85 -2.76 -6.85
N ALA A 72 12.86 -1.95 -6.59
CA ALA A 72 12.94 -0.59 -7.11
C ALA A 72 13.42 -0.57 -8.57
N TYR A 73 12.84 0.31 -9.37
CA TYR A 73 13.37 0.69 -10.68
C TYR A 73 14.42 1.79 -10.50
N VAL A 74 15.59 1.59 -11.08
CA VAL A 74 16.75 2.48 -10.94
C VAL A 74 17.19 2.98 -12.31
N THR A 75 17.42 4.28 -12.42
CA THR A 75 17.98 4.92 -13.64
C THR A 75 19.37 5.47 -13.36
N GLU A 76 20.15 5.70 -14.41
CA GLU A 76 21.45 6.32 -14.30
C GLU A 76 21.37 7.71 -13.65
N THR A 77 20.44 8.53 -14.11
CA THR A 77 20.24 9.90 -13.63
C THR A 77 18.77 10.32 -13.73
N LEU A 78 18.39 11.29 -12.89
CA LEU A 78 17.11 11.99 -12.97
C LEU A 78 17.22 13.36 -13.66
N ASN A 79 18.41 13.75 -14.13
CA ASN A 79 18.60 15.02 -14.83
C ASN A 79 18.02 15.01 -16.26
N GLU A 80 17.84 13.83 -16.82
CA GLU A 80 17.32 13.61 -18.17
C GLU A 80 16.23 12.54 -18.17
N ALA A 81 15.31 12.61 -19.13
CA ALA A 81 14.23 11.67 -19.32
C ALA A 81 14.73 10.39 -20.04
N ILE A 82 15.59 9.61 -19.39
CA ILE A 82 16.11 8.33 -19.88
C ILE A 82 15.11 7.21 -19.56
N ARG A 83 14.97 6.20 -20.43
CA ARG A 83 14.05 5.05 -20.20
C ARG A 83 14.64 3.91 -19.39
N ASP A 84 15.87 4.05 -18.88
CA ASP A 84 16.50 3.02 -18.06
C ASP A 84 15.67 2.74 -16.79
N ASN A 85 15.57 1.47 -16.42
CA ASN A 85 14.81 0.99 -15.28
C ASN A 85 15.42 -0.31 -14.72
N TYR A 86 16.70 -0.24 -14.31
CA TYR A 86 17.40 -1.38 -13.70
C TYR A 86 16.73 -1.78 -12.38
N HIS A 87 16.61 -3.07 -12.14
CA HIS A 87 16.00 -3.61 -10.95
C HIS A 87 17.01 -3.75 -9.81
N PHE A 88 16.58 -3.39 -8.60
CA PHE A 88 17.25 -3.65 -7.33
C PHE A 88 16.22 -4.00 -6.28
N VAL A 89 16.44 -5.05 -5.47
CA VAL A 89 15.58 -5.28 -4.30
C VAL A 89 16.16 -4.55 -3.11
N LEU A 90 15.34 -3.68 -2.52
CA LEU A 90 15.65 -2.92 -1.32
C LEU A 90 14.86 -3.50 -0.15
N ILE A 91 15.55 -3.74 0.96
CA ILE A 91 14.98 -4.37 2.16
C ILE A 91 15.33 -3.51 3.38
N ALA A 92 14.33 -3.11 4.15
CA ALA A 92 14.50 -2.39 5.39
C ALA A 92 14.98 -3.32 6.52
N LYS A 93 16.04 -2.95 7.24
CA LYS A 93 16.54 -3.70 8.40
C LYS A 93 15.71 -3.45 9.66
N ASN A 94 15.20 -2.24 9.85
CA ASN A 94 14.55 -1.78 11.06
C ASN A 94 13.56 -0.64 10.73
N TYR A 95 13.03 0.03 11.76
CA TYR A 95 12.08 1.12 11.57
C TYR A 95 12.65 2.31 10.80
N ASP A 96 13.92 2.69 11.01
CA ASP A 96 14.55 3.78 10.24
C ASP A 96 14.67 3.40 8.75
N GLY A 97 15.03 2.14 8.46
CA GLY A 97 15.03 1.61 7.11
C GLY A 97 13.63 1.57 6.48
N PHE A 98 12.59 1.27 7.26
CA PHE A 98 11.20 1.34 6.83
C PHE A 98 10.82 2.77 6.42
N LEU A 99 11.12 3.78 7.23
CA LEU A 99 10.87 5.19 6.90
C LEU A 99 11.65 5.63 5.65
N GLU A 100 12.90 5.21 5.54
CA GLU A 100 13.75 5.51 4.37
C GLU A 100 13.20 4.89 3.08
N LEU A 101 12.77 3.63 3.13
CA LEU A 101 12.20 2.94 1.97
C LEU A 101 10.88 3.59 1.52
N ASN A 102 10.04 4.02 2.46
CA ASN A 102 8.82 4.78 2.17
C ASN A 102 9.14 6.11 1.47
N ARG A 103 10.18 6.86 1.92
CA ARG A 103 10.64 8.09 1.25
C ARG A 103 11.14 7.82 -0.16
N LEU A 104 11.93 6.76 -0.36
CA LEU A 104 12.42 6.38 -1.69
C LEU A 104 11.28 6.00 -2.63
N ASN A 105 10.28 5.26 -2.12
CA ASN A 105 9.06 5.00 -2.87
C ASN A 105 8.35 6.30 -3.25
N THR A 106 8.10 7.19 -2.28
CA THR A 106 7.43 8.48 -2.54
C THR A 106 8.19 9.31 -3.57
N LYS A 107 9.52 9.39 -3.45
CA LYS A 107 10.39 10.07 -4.41
C LYS A 107 10.24 9.51 -5.82
N SER A 108 10.20 8.19 -5.98
CA SER A 108 10.12 7.53 -7.28
C SER A 108 8.85 7.90 -8.08
N TYR A 109 7.79 8.28 -7.38
CA TYR A 109 6.51 8.67 -7.98
C TYR A 109 6.37 10.17 -8.25
N ASN A 110 7.41 10.97 -8.03
CA ASN A 110 7.37 12.39 -8.36
C ASN A 110 7.26 12.59 -9.88
N ARG A 111 6.20 13.32 -10.30
CA ARG A 111 5.93 13.62 -11.72
C ARG A 111 6.45 14.99 -12.16
N HIS A 112 6.98 15.78 -11.23
CA HIS A 112 7.51 17.13 -11.50
C HIS A 112 9.01 17.13 -11.83
N ASP A 113 9.65 15.99 -11.73
CA ASP A 113 11.01 15.69 -12.19
C ASP A 113 11.00 14.43 -13.06
N ASN A 114 12.15 13.85 -13.37
CA ASN A 114 12.23 12.63 -14.17
C ASN A 114 12.15 11.33 -13.36
N SER A 115 11.76 11.39 -12.08
CA SER A 115 11.59 10.18 -11.24
C SER A 115 10.51 9.28 -11.82
N PHE A 116 9.29 9.80 -12.02
CA PHE A 116 8.27 9.05 -12.74
C PHE A 116 8.36 9.30 -14.25
N TYR A 117 9.00 8.38 -14.95
CA TYR A 117 9.06 8.39 -16.41
C TYR A 117 8.81 7.00 -16.97
N TYR A 118 7.57 6.71 -17.38
CA TYR A 118 7.00 5.40 -17.70
C TYR A 118 6.89 4.45 -16.49
N ARG A 119 7.86 4.46 -15.57
CA ARG A 119 7.93 3.70 -14.32
C ARG A 119 8.32 4.64 -13.18
N PRO A 120 7.96 4.33 -11.92
CA PRO A 120 8.48 5.05 -10.77
C PRO A 120 9.94 4.67 -10.53
N ARG A 121 10.87 5.63 -10.60
CA ARG A 121 12.31 5.36 -10.56
C ARG A 121 13.02 6.24 -9.55
N ILE A 122 14.11 5.71 -9.04
CA ILE A 122 15.13 6.46 -8.30
C ILE A 122 16.45 6.42 -9.08
N SER A 123 17.38 7.30 -8.76
CA SER A 123 18.70 7.28 -9.40
C SER A 123 19.63 6.25 -8.77
N LEU A 124 20.71 5.86 -9.48
CA LEU A 124 21.76 5.06 -8.88
C LEU A 124 22.43 5.78 -7.70
N ASP A 125 22.51 7.11 -7.74
CA ASP A 125 23.02 7.89 -6.61
C ASP A 125 22.12 7.78 -5.38
N ASP A 126 20.79 7.67 -5.55
CA ASP A 126 19.87 7.41 -4.44
C ASP A 126 20.16 6.06 -3.79
N ILE A 127 20.42 5.01 -4.58
CA ILE A 127 20.84 3.70 -4.08
C ILE A 127 22.14 3.80 -3.28
N MET A 128 23.13 4.50 -3.82
CA MET A 128 24.45 4.63 -3.18
C MET A 128 24.42 5.53 -1.94
N ASN A 129 23.43 6.38 -1.79
CA ASN A 129 23.23 7.26 -0.63
C ASN A 129 22.28 6.66 0.42
N THR A 130 21.77 5.44 0.23
CA THR A 130 20.98 4.77 1.27
C THR A 130 21.81 4.55 2.53
N SER A 131 21.14 4.68 3.69
CA SER A 131 21.76 4.40 4.99
C SER A 131 22.09 2.91 5.17
N ASP A 132 22.83 2.60 6.23
CA ASP A 132 23.12 1.21 6.61
C ASP A 132 21.87 0.43 7.08
N ASN A 133 20.72 1.10 7.17
CA ASN A 133 19.43 0.48 7.49
C ASN A 133 18.73 -0.15 6.26
N ILE A 134 19.30 -0.01 5.07
CA ILE A 134 18.79 -0.63 3.82
C ILE A 134 19.75 -1.72 3.34
N ILE A 135 19.25 -2.94 3.18
CA ILE A 135 19.93 -4.04 2.49
C ILE A 135 19.58 -3.97 1.01
N ILE A 136 20.53 -4.26 0.15
CA ILE A 136 20.39 -4.18 -1.31
C ILE A 136 20.78 -5.50 -1.94
N THR A 137 19.93 -6.04 -2.83
CA THR A 137 20.31 -7.11 -3.74
C THR A 137 20.26 -6.64 -5.19
N THR A 138 21.01 -7.31 -6.06
CA THR A 138 21.17 -6.92 -7.48
C THR A 138 20.02 -7.39 -8.36
N ALA A 139 18.97 -7.94 -7.77
CA ALA A 139 17.74 -8.42 -8.41
C ALA A 139 17.98 -9.41 -9.58
N CYS A 140 17.08 -9.39 -10.57
CA CYS A 140 16.99 -10.35 -11.67
C CYS A 140 17.84 -9.96 -12.89
N LEU A 141 17.59 -10.58 -14.04
CA LEU A 141 18.26 -10.25 -15.33
C LEU A 141 18.01 -8.81 -15.81
N ALA A 142 16.96 -8.15 -15.32
CA ALA A 142 16.73 -6.72 -15.57
C ALA A 142 17.60 -5.81 -14.66
N GLY A 143 18.42 -6.38 -13.79
CA GLY A 143 19.32 -5.63 -12.91
C GLY A 143 20.48 -4.95 -13.65
N LEU A 144 21.08 -3.94 -13.00
CA LEU A 144 22.17 -3.14 -13.55
C LEU A 144 23.37 -4.00 -14.00
N LEU A 145 23.73 -5.04 -13.23
CA LEU A 145 24.92 -5.84 -13.50
C LEU A 145 24.83 -6.69 -14.79
N ASN A 146 23.63 -6.92 -15.32
CA ASN A 146 23.41 -7.56 -16.61
C ASN A 146 23.32 -6.56 -17.79
N SER A 147 23.37 -5.26 -17.53
CA SER A 147 23.28 -4.23 -18.57
C SER A 147 24.55 -4.10 -19.39
N GLN A 148 24.50 -3.29 -20.47
CA GLN A 148 25.66 -2.91 -21.28
C GLN A 148 26.31 -1.59 -20.82
N LYS A 149 25.96 -1.10 -19.62
CA LYS A 149 26.46 0.18 -19.04
C LYS A 149 27.69 -0.08 -18.16
N ASP A 150 28.85 -0.35 -18.79
CA ASP A 150 30.04 -0.79 -18.06
C ASP A 150 30.53 0.25 -17.04
N GLU A 151 30.53 1.54 -17.36
CA GLU A 151 30.92 2.59 -16.42
C GLU A 151 30.00 2.66 -15.21
N LEU A 152 28.69 2.48 -15.43
CA LEU A 152 27.70 2.50 -14.37
C LEU A 152 27.82 1.27 -13.45
N LYS A 153 28.07 0.09 -14.05
CA LYS A 153 28.38 -1.15 -13.31
C LYS A 153 29.63 -0.98 -12.45
N GLU A 154 30.70 -0.43 -13.02
CA GLU A 154 31.96 -0.23 -12.29
C GLU A 154 31.75 0.75 -11.12
N LYS A 155 31.03 1.87 -11.33
CA LYS A 155 30.67 2.81 -10.28
C LYS A 155 29.94 2.12 -9.13
N PHE A 156 28.92 1.31 -9.43
CA PHE A 156 28.15 0.56 -8.43
C PHE A 156 29.00 -0.48 -7.71
N ILE A 157 29.81 -1.28 -8.45
CA ILE A 157 30.66 -2.33 -7.86
C ILE A 157 31.69 -1.72 -6.90
N ASN A 158 32.34 -0.63 -7.28
CA ASN A 158 33.32 0.05 -6.44
C ASN A 158 32.70 0.55 -5.11
N TRP A 159 31.48 1.08 -5.17
CA TRP A 159 30.73 1.44 -4.00
C TRP A 159 30.30 0.20 -3.18
N ALA A 160 29.77 -0.83 -3.82
CA ALA A 160 29.30 -2.05 -3.17
C ALA A 160 30.41 -2.77 -2.39
N ILE A 161 31.66 -2.76 -2.91
CA ILE A 161 32.82 -3.33 -2.22
C ILE A 161 33.05 -2.69 -0.85
N THR A 162 32.72 -1.43 -0.66
CA THR A 162 32.83 -0.74 0.64
C THR A 162 31.61 -0.95 1.54
N HIS A 163 30.56 -1.63 1.04
CA HIS A 163 29.28 -1.89 1.74
C HIS A 163 28.91 -3.38 1.72
N LYS A 164 29.90 -4.27 1.81
CA LYS A 164 29.74 -5.75 1.70
C LYS A 164 28.84 -6.37 2.75
N ASP A 165 28.61 -5.71 3.84
CA ASP A 165 27.77 -6.12 4.95
C ASP A 165 26.27 -5.97 4.65
N ARG A 166 25.90 -5.18 3.62
CA ARG A 166 24.51 -4.93 3.24
C ARG A 166 24.19 -5.01 1.75
N VAL A 167 25.18 -5.32 0.91
CA VAL A 167 24.98 -5.48 -0.55
C VAL A 167 25.28 -6.92 -0.96
N PHE A 168 24.34 -7.54 -1.66
CA PHE A 168 24.40 -8.96 -2.05
C PHE A 168 24.18 -9.11 -3.56
N LEU A 169 24.90 -10.05 -4.16
CA LEU A 169 24.75 -10.44 -5.56
C LEU A 169 23.68 -11.53 -5.66
N GLU A 170 22.59 -11.26 -6.32
CA GLU A 170 21.44 -12.16 -6.40
C GLU A 170 21.58 -13.14 -7.57
N ILE A 171 21.67 -14.44 -7.27
CA ILE A 171 21.54 -15.53 -8.23
C ILE A 171 20.14 -16.11 -8.24
N GLN A 172 19.66 -16.58 -9.38
CA GLN A 172 18.33 -17.14 -9.54
C GLN A 172 18.36 -18.52 -10.20
N HIS A 173 17.32 -19.32 -9.97
CA HIS A 173 17.25 -20.74 -10.32
C HIS A 173 16.65 -21.04 -11.71
N HIS A 174 16.24 -20.00 -12.48
CA HIS A 174 15.61 -20.19 -13.78
C HIS A 174 16.54 -20.89 -14.75
N ASN A 175 16.05 -21.96 -15.41
CA ASN A 175 16.88 -22.81 -16.27
C ASN A 175 16.87 -22.31 -17.73
N VAL A 176 17.28 -21.07 -17.93
CA VAL A 176 17.45 -20.42 -19.23
C VAL A 176 18.92 -20.01 -19.42
N SER A 177 19.39 -19.96 -20.65
CA SER A 177 20.82 -19.75 -20.99
C SER A 177 21.37 -18.44 -20.44
N GLU A 178 20.56 -17.38 -20.46
CA GLU A 178 20.89 -16.04 -19.99
C GLU A 178 21.13 -16.05 -18.47
N GLN A 179 20.24 -16.69 -17.71
CA GLN A 179 20.37 -16.79 -16.26
C GLN A 179 21.55 -17.65 -15.84
N ILE A 180 21.80 -18.75 -16.56
CA ILE A 180 22.98 -19.61 -16.34
C ILE A 180 24.27 -18.81 -16.53
N SER A 181 24.35 -18.02 -17.59
CA SER A 181 25.51 -17.17 -17.89
C SER A 181 25.65 -16.05 -16.85
N TYR A 182 24.56 -15.43 -16.46
CA TYR A 182 24.55 -14.36 -15.46
C TYR A 182 24.99 -14.87 -14.08
N ASN A 183 24.47 -16.01 -13.60
CA ASN A 183 24.90 -16.63 -12.35
C ASN A 183 26.41 -16.89 -12.32
N LYS A 184 27.00 -17.38 -13.42
CA LYS A 184 28.45 -17.60 -13.53
C LYS A 184 29.24 -16.29 -13.44
N ASN A 185 28.75 -15.22 -14.09
CA ASN A 185 29.38 -13.90 -14.03
C ASN A 185 29.33 -13.33 -12.61
N LEU A 186 28.19 -13.45 -11.92
CA LEU A 186 28.04 -13.02 -10.54
C LEU A 186 28.95 -13.82 -9.59
N TYR A 187 29.13 -15.11 -9.82
CA TYR A 187 30.08 -15.92 -9.02
C TYR A 187 31.51 -15.45 -9.22
N ILE A 188 31.94 -15.21 -10.46
CA ILE A 188 33.26 -14.64 -10.75
C ILE A 188 33.44 -13.28 -10.08
N LEU A 189 32.40 -12.42 -10.14
CA LEU A 189 32.42 -11.13 -9.48
C LEU A 189 32.54 -11.27 -7.96
N SER A 190 31.76 -12.18 -7.36
CA SER A 190 31.83 -12.50 -5.93
C SER A 190 33.26 -12.90 -5.50
N GLN A 191 33.92 -13.78 -6.27
CA GLN A 191 35.31 -14.22 -5.99
C GLN A 191 36.31 -13.04 -6.05
N LYS A 192 36.14 -12.11 -6.99
CA LYS A 192 37.01 -10.95 -7.15
C LYS A 192 36.81 -9.87 -6.09
N THR A 193 35.58 -9.65 -5.69
CA THR A 193 35.18 -8.52 -4.84
C THR A 193 34.97 -8.88 -3.38
N GLY A 194 34.69 -10.15 -3.10
CA GLY A 194 34.25 -10.62 -1.78
C GLY A 194 32.82 -10.25 -1.42
N LEU A 195 32.00 -9.74 -2.37
CA LEU A 195 30.55 -9.60 -2.20
C LEU A 195 29.90 -10.97 -2.12
N ARG A 196 28.96 -11.15 -1.19
CA ARG A 196 28.28 -12.45 -0.99
C ARG A 196 27.21 -12.68 -2.04
N LEU A 197 27.09 -13.95 -2.46
CA LEU A 197 25.93 -14.38 -3.23
C LEU A 197 24.73 -14.59 -2.31
N ILE A 198 23.55 -14.29 -2.81
CA ILE A 198 22.23 -14.59 -2.20
C ILE A 198 21.31 -15.18 -3.26
N THR A 199 20.43 -16.10 -2.90
CA THR A 199 19.44 -16.61 -3.85
C THR A 199 18.16 -15.75 -3.80
N GLY A 200 17.68 -15.30 -4.96
CA GLY A 200 16.35 -14.80 -5.17
C GLY A 200 15.49 -15.80 -5.95
N THR A 201 14.18 -15.72 -5.84
CA THR A 201 13.25 -16.60 -6.56
C THR A 201 12.43 -15.89 -7.61
N ASP A 202 12.33 -14.56 -7.51
CA ASP A 202 11.55 -13.71 -8.44
C ASP A 202 10.15 -14.31 -8.69
N THR A 203 9.49 -14.64 -7.57
CA THR A 203 8.25 -15.41 -7.58
C THR A 203 7.08 -14.53 -7.97
N HIS A 204 6.33 -14.91 -9.02
CA HIS A 204 5.13 -14.22 -9.49
C HIS A 204 3.85 -15.05 -9.37
N SER A 205 3.98 -16.32 -9.04
CA SER A 205 2.83 -17.24 -8.94
C SER A 205 3.03 -18.26 -7.82
N ILE A 206 1.95 -18.61 -7.12
CA ILE A 206 2.03 -19.59 -6.03
C ILE A 206 2.31 -21.00 -6.54
N ASP A 207 1.80 -21.33 -7.74
CA ASP A 207 1.92 -22.64 -8.37
C ASP A 207 1.73 -22.54 -9.90
N LYS A 208 1.83 -23.68 -10.58
CA LYS A 208 1.66 -23.75 -12.02
C LYS A 208 0.27 -23.34 -12.51
N PRO A 209 -0.88 -23.72 -11.90
CA PRO A 209 -2.19 -23.21 -12.27
C PRO A 209 -2.30 -21.68 -12.25
N HIS A 210 -1.74 -21.01 -11.22
CA HIS A 210 -1.72 -19.54 -11.15
C HIS A 210 -0.77 -18.92 -12.18
N ALA A 211 0.35 -19.57 -12.50
CA ALA A 211 1.22 -19.14 -13.59
C ALA A 211 0.50 -19.19 -14.95
N GLU A 212 -0.27 -20.26 -15.23
CA GLU A 212 -1.11 -20.35 -16.41
C GLU A 212 -2.21 -19.27 -16.41
N ALA A 213 -2.88 -19.04 -15.28
CA ALA A 213 -3.90 -18.00 -15.13
C ALA A 213 -3.32 -16.58 -15.34
N ARG A 214 -2.08 -16.31 -14.88
CA ARG A 214 -1.36 -15.07 -15.14
C ARG A 214 -1.21 -14.84 -16.65
N VAL A 215 -0.73 -15.81 -17.39
CA VAL A 215 -0.58 -15.73 -18.87
C VAL A 215 -1.92 -15.49 -19.57
N ILE A 216 -2.99 -16.17 -19.11
CA ILE A 216 -4.36 -15.97 -19.63
C ILE A 216 -4.80 -14.51 -19.39
N MET A 217 -4.59 -13.96 -18.21
CA MET A 217 -4.95 -12.58 -17.92
C MET A 217 -4.10 -11.57 -18.69
N GLN A 218 -2.81 -11.82 -18.88
CA GLN A 218 -1.93 -11.02 -19.73
C GLN A 218 -2.45 -10.98 -21.17
N LYS A 219 -2.79 -12.15 -21.75
CA LYS A 219 -3.41 -12.26 -23.08
C LYS A 219 -4.72 -11.45 -23.15
N ALA A 220 -5.58 -11.54 -22.14
CA ALA A 220 -6.84 -10.79 -22.07
C ALA A 220 -6.63 -9.26 -22.09
N LYS A 221 -5.53 -8.76 -21.54
CA LYS A 221 -5.18 -7.33 -21.47
C LYS A 221 -4.23 -6.87 -22.58
N GLY A 222 -3.82 -7.77 -23.48
CA GLY A 222 -2.87 -7.45 -24.53
C GLY A 222 -1.46 -7.14 -24.02
N VAL A 223 -1.09 -7.71 -22.88
CA VAL A 223 0.24 -7.59 -22.27
C VAL A 223 1.06 -8.81 -22.63
N TYR A 224 2.29 -8.61 -23.06
CA TYR A 224 3.22 -9.69 -23.41
C TYR A 224 4.57 -9.43 -22.76
N PHE A 225 5.12 -10.44 -22.09
CA PHE A 225 6.45 -10.44 -21.52
C PHE A 225 7.31 -11.43 -22.31
N ASP A 226 7.81 -11.02 -23.47
CA ASP A 226 8.57 -11.86 -24.42
C ASP A 226 9.84 -12.46 -23.81
N ASN A 227 10.33 -11.92 -22.70
CA ASN A 227 11.58 -12.32 -22.06
C ASN A 227 11.41 -13.39 -20.97
N GLU A 228 10.17 -13.83 -20.69
CA GLU A 228 9.89 -14.80 -19.60
C GLU A 228 9.68 -16.24 -20.11
N ASP A 229 9.84 -16.48 -21.41
CA ASP A 229 9.69 -17.81 -21.99
C ASP A 229 10.69 -18.81 -21.37
N GLY A 230 10.16 -19.87 -20.76
CA GLY A 230 10.95 -20.89 -20.09
C GLY A 230 11.36 -20.57 -18.64
N TRP A 231 10.94 -19.43 -18.10
CA TRP A 231 11.17 -19.10 -16.70
C TRP A 231 10.20 -19.84 -15.79
N ASP A 232 10.73 -20.30 -14.64
CA ASP A 232 9.91 -20.86 -13.58
C ASP A 232 9.73 -19.81 -12.46
N LEU A 233 8.68 -19.02 -12.55
CA LEU A 233 8.34 -17.95 -11.61
C LEU A 233 7.39 -18.43 -10.49
N THR A 234 7.31 -19.74 -10.25
CA THR A 234 6.46 -20.29 -9.19
C THR A 234 7.17 -20.33 -7.85
N PHE A 235 6.38 -20.24 -6.77
CA PHE A 235 6.87 -20.39 -5.40
C PHE A 235 7.64 -21.72 -5.24
N LYS A 236 8.80 -21.66 -4.57
CA LYS A 236 9.64 -22.84 -4.33
C LYS A 236 9.73 -23.16 -2.84
N THR A 237 9.48 -24.40 -2.50
CA THR A 237 9.96 -24.96 -1.23
C THR A 237 11.48 -25.08 -1.26
N TYR A 238 12.11 -25.30 -0.11
CA TYR A 238 13.57 -25.48 -0.06
C TYR A 238 14.06 -26.60 -0.99
N ASP A 239 13.38 -27.74 -0.97
CA ASP A 239 13.77 -28.91 -1.78
C ASP A 239 13.58 -28.65 -3.28
N GLU A 240 12.48 -28.00 -3.67
CA GLU A 240 12.23 -27.62 -5.06
C GLU A 240 13.26 -26.59 -5.55
N LEU A 241 13.65 -25.64 -4.72
CA LEU A 241 14.68 -24.65 -5.05
C LEU A 241 16.05 -25.32 -5.27
N VAL A 242 16.44 -26.21 -4.36
CA VAL A 242 17.70 -26.99 -4.49
C VAL A 242 17.66 -27.84 -5.75
N GLU A 243 16.57 -28.51 -6.05
CA GLU A 243 16.42 -29.34 -7.25
C GLU A 243 16.44 -28.49 -8.54
N SER A 244 15.86 -27.27 -8.52
CA SER A 244 15.90 -26.35 -9.65
C SER A 244 17.34 -25.93 -9.96
N TYR A 245 18.14 -25.59 -8.95
CA TYR A 245 19.57 -25.30 -9.14
C TYR A 245 20.40 -26.52 -9.61
N ARG A 246 20.07 -27.73 -9.15
CA ARG A 246 20.72 -28.95 -9.68
C ARG A 246 20.47 -29.13 -11.17
N LYS A 247 19.23 -28.90 -11.61
CA LYS A 247 18.83 -28.97 -13.02
C LYS A 247 19.51 -27.87 -13.85
N GLN A 248 19.55 -26.64 -13.30
CA GLN A 248 20.21 -25.50 -13.95
C GLN A 248 21.73 -25.74 -14.13
N ASN A 249 22.37 -26.37 -13.17
CA ASN A 249 23.80 -26.74 -13.18
C ASN A 249 24.75 -25.58 -13.58
N SER A 250 24.43 -24.36 -13.13
CA SER A 250 25.24 -23.17 -13.43
C SER A 250 26.45 -23.02 -12.51
N LEU A 251 26.32 -23.43 -11.24
CA LEU A 251 27.28 -23.24 -10.17
C LEU A 251 27.48 -24.56 -9.38
N PRO A 252 28.64 -24.73 -8.71
CA PRO A 252 28.83 -25.82 -7.75
C PRO A 252 27.78 -25.76 -6.65
N MET A 253 27.24 -26.91 -6.22
CA MET A 253 26.14 -26.96 -5.26
C MET A 253 26.51 -26.47 -3.86
N ASP A 254 27.75 -26.52 -3.45
CA ASP A 254 28.23 -25.91 -2.20
C ASP A 254 28.07 -24.37 -2.21
N ILE A 255 28.37 -23.74 -3.35
CA ILE A 255 28.14 -22.30 -3.56
C ILE A 255 26.65 -21.97 -3.55
N VAL A 256 25.82 -22.80 -4.19
CA VAL A 256 24.34 -22.64 -4.15
C VAL A 256 23.82 -22.75 -2.73
N PHE A 257 24.26 -23.76 -1.96
CA PHE A 257 23.84 -23.90 -0.56
C PHE A 257 24.27 -22.71 0.32
N GLU A 258 25.45 -22.13 0.04
CA GLU A 258 25.86 -20.89 0.72
C GLU A 258 24.96 -19.72 0.36
N ALA A 259 24.63 -19.52 -0.93
CA ALA A 259 23.73 -18.47 -1.38
C ALA A 259 22.30 -18.61 -0.78
N ILE A 260 21.78 -19.84 -0.68
CA ILE A 260 20.50 -20.10 0.00
C ILE A 260 20.61 -19.75 1.50
N ARG A 261 21.69 -20.13 2.17
CA ARG A 261 21.93 -19.81 3.58
C ARG A 261 22.05 -18.31 3.82
N THR A 262 22.56 -17.56 2.84
CA THR A 262 22.66 -16.09 2.92
C THR A 262 21.29 -15.43 3.12
N THR A 263 20.18 -16.03 2.65
CA THR A 263 18.83 -15.51 2.94
C THR A 263 18.54 -15.50 4.44
N LYS A 264 18.98 -16.53 5.18
CA LYS A 264 18.83 -16.57 6.64
C LYS A 264 19.73 -15.55 7.34
N ILE A 265 20.92 -15.29 6.82
CA ILE A 265 21.79 -14.24 7.33
C ILE A 265 21.10 -12.88 7.18
N VAL A 266 20.49 -12.62 6.01
CA VAL A 266 19.70 -11.39 5.78
C VAL A 266 18.50 -11.33 6.71
N GLU A 267 17.77 -12.42 6.90
CA GLU A 267 16.65 -12.48 7.85
C GLU A 267 17.08 -12.13 9.28
N ASP A 268 18.26 -12.63 9.70
CA ASP A 268 18.80 -12.36 11.04
C ASP A 268 19.24 -10.90 11.22
N MET A 269 19.53 -10.18 10.13
CA MET A 269 19.83 -8.74 10.15
C MET A 269 18.59 -7.86 10.31
N ILE A 270 17.40 -8.42 10.14
CA ILE A 270 16.14 -7.66 10.16
C ILE A 270 15.57 -7.66 11.57
N GLU A 271 15.38 -6.48 12.11
CA GLU A 271 14.80 -6.21 13.42
C GLU A 271 13.29 -5.97 13.26
N PRO A 272 12.43 -6.70 13.98
CA PRO A 272 11.01 -6.36 14.07
C PRO A 272 10.83 -4.95 14.63
N PHE A 273 9.83 -4.24 14.15
CA PHE A 273 9.51 -2.90 14.64
C PHE A 273 8.02 -2.75 14.93
N GLU A 274 7.72 -1.95 15.94
CA GLU A 274 6.36 -1.56 16.29
C GLU A 274 6.00 -0.23 15.62
N LEU A 275 4.74 -0.10 15.24
CA LEU A 275 4.20 1.15 14.72
C LEU A 275 3.70 2.02 15.88
N ASP A 276 3.84 3.33 15.74
CA ASP A 276 3.16 4.25 16.64
C ASP A 276 1.63 4.16 16.42
N MET A 277 0.93 3.67 17.45
CA MET A 277 -0.52 3.50 17.45
C MET A 277 -1.25 4.64 18.17
N SER A 278 -0.59 5.77 18.39
CA SER A 278 -1.27 6.99 18.88
C SER A 278 -2.14 7.62 17.79
N THR A 279 -3.15 8.38 18.19
CA THR A 279 -3.98 9.18 17.26
C THR A 279 -3.13 10.23 16.56
N LYS A 280 -3.36 10.41 15.25
CA LYS A 280 -2.54 11.28 14.38
C LYS A 280 -3.35 12.44 13.82
N TYR A 281 -4.08 13.12 14.70
CA TYR A 281 -4.85 14.30 14.32
C TYR A 281 -3.95 15.43 13.83
N PRO A 282 -4.39 16.23 12.83
CA PRO A 282 -3.69 17.44 12.44
C PRO A 282 -3.59 18.41 13.63
N LYS A 283 -2.37 18.81 13.98
CA LYS A 283 -2.07 19.72 15.06
C LYS A 283 -1.82 21.13 14.50
N LEU A 284 -2.73 22.07 14.79
CA LEU A 284 -2.66 23.44 14.30
C LEU A 284 -2.05 24.43 15.30
N TYR A 285 -2.03 24.07 16.59
CA TYR A 285 -1.56 24.95 17.69
C TYR A 285 -0.67 24.18 18.66
N ASP A 286 0.37 24.83 19.17
CA ASP A 286 1.23 24.22 20.20
C ASP A 286 0.55 24.07 21.55
N ASN A 287 -0.34 25.03 21.90
CA ASN A 287 -1.15 25.09 23.12
C ASN A 287 -2.63 24.76 22.87
N SER A 288 -2.91 23.70 22.13
CA SER A 288 -4.26 23.31 21.65
C SER A 288 -5.33 23.33 22.74
N LEU A 289 -5.04 22.83 23.93
CA LEU A 289 -6.02 22.80 25.02
C LEU A 289 -6.47 24.21 25.45
N GLU A 290 -5.54 25.14 25.61
CA GLU A 290 -5.82 26.51 25.99
C GLU A 290 -6.63 27.23 24.89
N VAL A 291 -6.20 27.05 23.64
CA VAL A 291 -6.89 27.62 22.47
C VAL A 291 -8.31 27.07 22.36
N PHE A 292 -8.47 25.77 22.52
CA PHE A 292 -9.79 25.12 22.44
C PHE A 292 -10.73 25.61 23.54
N ARG A 293 -10.28 25.61 24.79
CA ARG A 293 -11.07 26.15 25.93
C ARG A 293 -11.50 27.59 25.67
N LYS A 294 -10.54 28.44 25.27
CA LYS A 294 -10.84 29.83 24.97
C LYS A 294 -11.90 29.96 23.87
N MET A 295 -11.73 29.24 22.73
CA MET A 295 -12.70 29.27 21.63
C MET A 295 -14.09 28.82 22.08
N VAL A 296 -14.20 27.75 22.85
CA VAL A 296 -15.49 27.23 23.36
C VAL A 296 -16.21 28.24 24.24
N TYR A 297 -15.50 28.84 25.22
CA TYR A 297 -16.13 29.79 26.13
C TYR A 297 -16.43 31.13 25.46
N ASP A 298 -15.57 31.64 24.56
CA ASP A 298 -15.84 32.86 23.79
C ASP A 298 -17.05 32.65 22.86
N SER A 299 -17.27 31.43 22.37
CA SER A 299 -18.42 31.12 21.51
C SER A 299 -19.76 31.20 22.21
N ILE A 300 -19.83 31.16 23.55
CA ILE A 300 -21.09 31.36 24.28
C ILE A 300 -21.71 32.71 23.94
N ASP A 301 -20.89 33.76 23.94
CA ASP A 301 -21.33 35.14 23.74
C ASP A 301 -21.36 35.55 22.23
N THR A 302 -20.65 34.83 21.38
CA THR A 302 -20.53 35.15 19.94
C THR A 302 -21.41 34.30 19.03
N HIS A 303 -21.86 33.13 19.47
CA HIS A 303 -22.71 32.26 18.66
C HIS A 303 -24.12 32.87 18.52
N PRO A 304 -24.68 32.98 17.28
CA PRO A 304 -25.87 33.80 17.01
C PRO A 304 -27.15 33.33 17.70
N TYR A 305 -27.18 32.08 18.14
CA TYR A 305 -28.40 31.47 18.69
C TYR A 305 -28.24 30.88 20.10
N ALA A 306 -27.03 30.69 20.63
CA ALA A 306 -26.80 30.00 21.90
C ALA A 306 -27.61 30.65 23.05
N LEU A 307 -27.38 31.92 23.34
CA LEU A 307 -28.08 32.66 24.39
C LEU A 307 -29.54 33.04 24.04
N LYS A 308 -30.00 32.77 22.82
CA LYS A 308 -31.38 32.96 22.42
C LYS A 308 -32.32 31.86 22.94
N PHE A 309 -31.78 30.66 23.07
CA PHE A 309 -32.56 29.47 23.44
C PHE A 309 -32.21 28.91 24.82
N HIS A 310 -31.02 29.23 25.35
CA HIS A 310 -30.51 28.70 26.62
C HIS A 310 -29.96 29.80 27.51
N THR A 311 -29.95 29.54 28.81
CA THR A 311 -29.24 30.39 29.77
C THR A 311 -27.74 30.09 29.72
N LYS A 312 -26.92 31.05 30.17
CA LYS A 312 -25.46 30.86 30.22
C LYS A 312 -25.09 29.71 31.15
N GLU A 313 -25.82 29.50 32.23
CA GLU A 313 -25.65 28.44 33.21
C GLU A 313 -25.88 27.05 32.57
N GLU A 314 -26.93 26.89 31.77
CA GLU A 314 -27.25 25.66 31.07
C GLU A 314 -26.12 25.31 30.06
N ILE A 315 -25.66 26.31 29.31
CA ILE A 315 -24.56 26.13 28.33
C ILE A 315 -23.26 25.74 29.05
N VAL A 316 -22.88 26.46 30.11
CA VAL A 316 -21.66 26.17 30.86
C VAL A 316 -21.71 24.77 31.47
N LYS A 317 -22.84 24.38 32.04
CA LYS A 317 -23.01 23.01 32.55
C LYS A 317 -22.76 21.96 31.48
N ARG A 318 -23.29 22.14 30.27
CA ARG A 318 -23.08 21.20 29.16
C ARG A 318 -21.62 21.18 28.67
N ILE A 319 -20.96 22.34 28.61
CA ILE A 319 -19.52 22.41 28.30
C ILE A 319 -18.70 21.64 29.35
N GLU A 320 -19.02 21.80 30.65
CA GLU A 320 -18.33 21.10 31.74
C GLU A 320 -18.57 19.59 31.72
N GLU A 321 -19.65 19.10 31.12
CA GLU A 321 -19.87 17.66 30.87
C GLU A 321 -19.06 17.14 29.68
N GLU A 322 -18.94 17.90 28.60
CA GLU A 322 -18.29 17.46 27.36
C GLU A 322 -16.75 17.64 27.35
N LEU A 323 -16.25 18.78 27.84
CA LEU A 323 -14.85 19.18 27.74
C LEU A 323 -13.88 18.18 28.36
N PRO A 324 -14.13 17.61 29.56
CA PRO A 324 -13.23 16.60 30.14
C PRO A 324 -13.12 15.32 29.28
N VAL A 325 -14.19 14.98 28.55
CA VAL A 325 -14.17 13.81 27.65
C VAL A 325 -13.27 14.08 26.46
N TYR A 326 -13.36 15.27 25.85
CA TYR A 326 -12.46 15.66 24.76
C TYR A 326 -10.99 15.66 25.18
N GLU A 327 -10.71 16.12 26.41
CA GLU A 327 -9.33 16.09 26.96
C GLU A 327 -8.83 14.66 27.13
N LYS A 328 -9.61 13.78 27.78
CA LYS A 328 -9.23 12.40 28.06
C LYS A 328 -9.11 11.53 26.80
N THR A 329 -9.91 11.81 25.79
CA THR A 329 -9.90 11.06 24.52
C THR A 329 -8.94 11.65 23.49
N HIS A 330 -8.16 12.68 23.86
CA HIS A 330 -7.20 13.37 22.99
C HIS A 330 -7.81 13.93 21.69
N MET A 331 -9.11 14.28 21.69
CA MET A 331 -9.84 14.77 20.51
C MET A 331 -9.73 16.28 20.26
N ILE A 332 -9.02 17.01 21.10
CA ILE A 332 -8.92 18.48 21.04
C ILE A 332 -8.36 18.94 19.68
N ASP A 333 -7.25 18.37 19.25
CA ASP A 333 -6.66 18.71 17.94
C ASP A 333 -7.59 18.37 16.78
N PHE A 334 -8.35 17.28 16.88
CA PHE A 334 -9.35 16.91 15.89
C PHE A 334 -10.48 17.95 15.78
N MET A 335 -11.01 18.41 16.91
CA MET A 335 -12.06 19.42 16.94
C MET A 335 -11.57 20.78 16.42
N LEU A 336 -10.34 21.17 16.77
CA LEU A 336 -9.72 22.40 16.25
C LEU A 336 -9.49 22.30 14.73
N PHE A 337 -9.08 21.14 14.24
CA PHE A 337 -8.94 20.90 12.81
C PHE A 337 -10.31 20.97 12.09
N GLN A 338 -11.34 20.34 12.62
CA GLN A 338 -12.69 20.42 12.08
C GLN A 338 -13.20 21.87 12.03
N LYS A 339 -12.99 22.63 13.13
CA LYS A 339 -13.32 24.07 13.16
C LYS A 339 -12.58 24.85 12.08
N PHE A 340 -11.28 24.62 11.92
CA PHE A 340 -10.47 25.26 10.89
C PHE A 340 -11.02 25.03 9.48
N VAL A 341 -11.43 23.80 9.17
CA VAL A 341 -12.05 23.46 7.87
C VAL A 341 -13.39 24.19 7.72
N ARG A 342 -14.24 24.20 8.76
CA ARG A 342 -15.54 24.87 8.74
C ARG A 342 -15.42 26.39 8.56
N ASP A 343 -14.45 27.01 9.22
CA ASP A 343 -14.21 28.46 9.07
C ASP A 343 -13.85 28.80 7.63
N TRP A 344 -12.95 28.01 7.02
CA TRP A 344 -12.60 28.19 5.62
C TRP A 344 -13.80 27.99 4.68
N GLU A 345 -14.64 27.01 4.94
CA GLU A 345 -15.86 26.75 4.17
C GLU A 345 -16.85 27.92 4.24
N HIS A 346 -17.09 28.47 5.44
CA HIS A 346 -17.94 29.64 5.63
C HIS A 346 -17.38 30.87 4.90
N GLU A 347 -16.09 31.15 5.01
CA GLU A 347 -15.40 32.24 4.32
C GLU A 347 -15.50 32.14 2.79
N ASN A 348 -15.59 30.91 2.26
CA ASN A 348 -15.67 30.64 0.82
C ASN A 348 -17.10 30.36 0.33
N ASN A 349 -18.13 30.63 1.17
CA ASN A 349 -19.55 30.41 0.87
C ASN A 349 -19.84 28.97 0.41
N ILE A 350 -19.21 27.99 1.04
CA ILE A 350 -19.47 26.58 0.83
C ILE A 350 -20.58 26.15 1.80
N TYR A 351 -21.64 25.58 1.24
CA TYR A 351 -22.72 25.04 2.03
C TYR A 351 -22.42 23.62 2.49
N VAL A 352 -22.53 23.40 3.80
CA VAL A 352 -22.34 22.08 4.43
C VAL A 352 -23.63 21.73 5.18
N GLY A 353 -24.03 20.47 5.16
CA GLY A 353 -25.21 20.00 5.88
C GLY A 353 -25.15 20.28 7.38
N ALA A 354 -26.32 20.49 8.01
CA ALA A 354 -26.46 20.92 9.40
C ALA A 354 -25.79 20.02 10.45
N GLY A 355 -25.45 18.78 10.08
CA GLY A 355 -24.78 17.79 10.94
C GLY A 355 -25.22 16.38 10.59
N ARG A 356 -24.28 15.45 10.63
CA ARG A 356 -24.47 14.03 10.32
C ARG A 356 -23.90 13.15 11.42
N GLY A 357 -24.59 12.06 11.72
CA GLY A 357 -24.11 11.06 12.65
C GLY A 357 -24.10 11.51 14.12
N SER A 358 -23.16 10.96 14.89
CA SER A 358 -23.14 11.10 16.35
C SER A 358 -22.65 12.47 16.83
N VAL A 359 -21.88 13.21 16.03
CA VAL A 359 -21.33 14.55 16.38
C VAL A 359 -22.44 15.57 16.68
N SER A 360 -23.62 15.38 16.10
CA SER A 360 -24.80 16.21 16.39
C SER A 360 -25.21 16.19 17.88
N GLY A 361 -24.71 15.23 18.67
CA GLY A 361 -24.90 15.15 20.11
C GLY A 361 -24.01 16.10 20.92
N SER A 362 -22.97 16.70 20.32
CA SER A 362 -22.05 17.61 21.01
C SER A 362 -22.51 19.06 20.92
N TYR A 363 -22.68 19.71 22.08
CA TYR A 363 -22.96 21.14 22.15
C TYR A 363 -21.72 21.99 21.88
N ILE A 364 -20.54 21.49 22.26
CA ILE A 364 -19.26 22.14 21.90
C ILE A 364 -19.10 22.17 20.37
N ALA A 365 -19.43 21.11 19.66
CA ALA A 365 -19.40 21.11 18.21
C ALA A 365 -20.36 22.12 17.59
N TYR A 366 -21.55 22.30 18.20
CA TYR A 366 -22.51 23.33 17.80
C TYR A 366 -21.98 24.75 18.06
N LEU A 367 -21.44 25.02 19.25
CA LEU A 367 -20.85 26.33 19.58
C LEU A 367 -19.69 26.71 18.64
N LEU A 368 -18.89 25.74 18.24
CA LEU A 368 -17.77 25.95 17.33
C LEU A 368 -18.17 26.02 15.84
N GLY A 369 -19.46 25.85 15.52
CA GLY A 369 -19.98 25.86 14.16
C GLY A 369 -19.57 24.62 13.32
N ILE A 370 -19.13 23.53 13.96
CA ILE A 370 -18.84 22.26 13.31
C ILE A 370 -20.14 21.57 12.88
N THR A 371 -21.22 21.77 13.65
CA THR A 371 -22.58 21.33 13.34
C THR A 371 -23.57 22.48 13.63
N GLU A 372 -24.73 22.49 12.97
CA GLU A 372 -25.81 23.41 13.22
C GLU A 372 -26.88 22.82 14.16
N MET A 373 -26.63 21.67 14.77
CA MET A 373 -27.58 20.94 15.62
C MET A 373 -27.41 21.35 17.08
N ASP A 374 -28.38 22.07 17.62
CA ASP A 374 -28.47 22.41 19.05
C ASP A 374 -28.81 21.16 19.88
N SER A 375 -27.78 20.49 20.39
CA SER A 375 -27.94 19.21 21.09
C SER A 375 -28.66 19.34 22.45
N ILE A 376 -28.63 20.50 23.08
CA ILE A 376 -29.43 20.75 24.30
C ILE A 376 -30.91 20.82 23.95
N ARG A 377 -31.28 21.63 22.95
CA ARG A 377 -32.65 21.83 22.52
C ARG A 377 -33.32 20.54 22.06
N PHE A 378 -32.59 19.66 21.39
CA PHE A 378 -33.11 18.39 20.86
C PHE A 378 -32.82 17.18 21.76
N ASP A 379 -32.34 17.42 22.98
CA ASP A 379 -31.99 16.36 23.97
C ASP A 379 -31.14 15.25 23.38
N LEU A 380 -30.07 15.61 22.64
CA LEU A 380 -29.19 14.67 21.99
C LEU A 380 -28.09 14.21 22.94
N ASN A 381 -27.79 12.89 22.89
CA ASN A 381 -26.84 12.28 23.78
C ASN A 381 -25.39 12.42 23.24
N PHE A 382 -24.56 13.21 23.94
CA PHE A 382 -23.15 13.41 23.64
C PHE A 382 -22.30 12.11 23.70
N PHE A 383 -22.60 11.22 24.67
CA PHE A 383 -21.80 10.01 24.87
C PHE A 383 -21.91 8.99 23.74
N ARG A 384 -22.80 9.18 22.77
CA ARG A 384 -22.79 8.44 21.50
C ARG A 384 -21.68 8.89 20.56
N PHE A 385 -21.26 10.15 20.66
CA PHE A 385 -20.18 10.71 19.84
C PHE A 385 -18.82 10.44 20.48
N ALA A 386 -18.62 10.84 21.73
CA ALA A 386 -17.36 10.65 22.46
C ALA A 386 -17.61 10.10 23.86
N ASN A 387 -16.85 9.10 24.26
CA ASN A 387 -16.81 8.58 25.63
C ASN A 387 -15.45 7.94 25.91
N GLU A 388 -15.08 7.85 27.19
CA GLU A 388 -13.76 7.37 27.64
C GLU A 388 -13.46 5.90 27.27
N TYR A 389 -14.46 5.13 26.89
CA TYR A 389 -14.34 3.69 26.56
C TYR A 389 -14.30 3.39 25.06
N ARG A 390 -14.34 4.43 24.22
CA ARG A 390 -14.34 4.26 22.77
C ARG A 390 -12.96 3.87 22.28
N VAL A 391 -12.88 2.76 21.53
CA VAL A 391 -11.66 2.16 21.01
C VAL A 391 -11.47 2.43 19.51
N SER A 392 -12.21 3.36 18.91
CA SER A 392 -12.10 3.72 17.49
C SER A 392 -11.95 5.22 17.31
N ASN A 393 -11.34 5.63 16.20
CA ASN A 393 -11.34 7.04 15.80
C ASN A 393 -12.77 7.59 15.77
N CYS A 394 -12.93 8.86 16.14
CA CYS A 394 -14.17 9.57 15.95
C CYS A 394 -14.22 10.12 14.53
N ASP A 395 -15.30 9.84 13.80
CA ASP A 395 -15.56 10.41 12.49
C ASP A 395 -16.54 11.56 12.60
N ILE A 396 -16.27 12.62 11.86
CA ILE A 396 -17.21 13.72 11.61
C ILE A 396 -17.45 13.77 10.11
N ASP A 397 -18.54 13.16 9.71
CA ASP A 397 -18.99 13.16 8.31
C ASP A 397 -19.61 14.52 7.95
N SER A 398 -19.35 14.94 6.73
CA SER A 398 -19.90 16.19 6.21
C SER A 398 -20.56 15.96 4.86
N ASP A 399 -21.82 16.38 4.78
CA ASP A 399 -22.59 16.33 3.53
C ASP A 399 -22.41 17.63 2.76
N TYR A 400 -22.04 17.54 1.48
CA TYR A 400 -21.80 18.68 0.60
C TYR A 400 -22.70 18.63 -0.63
N TYR A 401 -22.99 19.80 -1.17
CA TYR A 401 -23.37 19.90 -2.57
C TYR A 401 -22.16 19.56 -3.46
N ASP A 402 -22.34 18.69 -4.46
CA ASP A 402 -21.24 18.10 -5.22
C ASP A 402 -20.16 19.08 -5.71
N PRO A 403 -20.46 20.25 -6.32
CA PRO A 403 -19.43 21.21 -6.72
C PRO A 403 -18.63 21.78 -5.55
N ASP A 404 -19.22 21.92 -4.38
CA ASP A 404 -18.59 22.46 -3.18
C ASP A 404 -17.70 21.41 -2.51
N ARG A 405 -18.08 20.15 -2.55
CA ARG A 405 -17.25 19.02 -2.13
C ARG A 405 -15.87 19.04 -2.78
N VAL A 406 -15.82 19.28 -4.09
CA VAL A 406 -14.55 19.36 -4.83
C VAL A 406 -13.67 20.51 -4.33
N LYS A 407 -14.28 21.67 -3.99
CA LYS A 407 -13.52 22.82 -3.47
C LYS A 407 -12.90 22.51 -2.10
N THR A 408 -13.68 21.91 -1.18
CA THR A 408 -13.16 21.50 0.14
C THR A 408 -12.06 20.45 0.02
N ARG A 409 -12.24 19.44 -0.83
CA ARG A 409 -11.18 18.45 -1.09
C ARG A 409 -9.90 19.10 -1.59
N ASN A 410 -9.98 19.99 -2.58
CA ASN A 410 -8.83 20.71 -3.10
C ASN A 410 -8.16 21.58 -2.04
N PHE A 411 -8.94 22.27 -1.20
CA PHE A 411 -8.40 23.01 -0.07
C PHE A 411 -7.60 22.11 0.87
N LEU A 412 -8.15 20.97 1.28
CA LEU A 412 -7.45 20.02 2.15
C LEU A 412 -6.16 19.50 1.52
N LEU A 413 -6.17 19.20 0.21
CA LEU A 413 -5.03 18.64 -0.52
C LEU A 413 -3.94 19.67 -0.87
N THR A 414 -4.25 20.98 -0.78
CA THR A 414 -3.31 22.08 -1.10
C THR A 414 -2.97 22.98 0.09
N CYS A 415 -3.59 22.74 1.25
CA CYS A 415 -3.35 23.53 2.45
C CYS A 415 -1.94 23.27 3.02
N ASP A 416 -1.14 24.34 3.16
CA ASP A 416 0.24 24.27 3.67
C ASP A 416 0.35 24.01 5.18
N LYS A 417 -0.75 24.17 5.93
CA LYS A 417 -0.80 23.96 7.38
C LYS A 417 -0.86 22.49 7.79
N ILE A 418 -1.17 21.59 6.83
CA ILE A 418 -1.31 20.16 7.08
C ILE A 418 -0.57 19.37 6.00
N LYS A 419 -0.25 18.12 6.32
CA LYS A 419 0.17 17.13 5.33
C LYS A 419 -1.06 16.33 4.92
N SER A 420 -1.29 16.23 3.63
CA SER A 420 -2.48 15.55 3.11
C SER A 420 -2.17 14.72 1.87
N ALA A 421 -2.99 13.72 1.64
CA ALA A 421 -2.95 12.89 0.45
C ALA A 421 -4.35 12.32 0.16
N GLU A 422 -4.58 11.93 -1.08
CA GLU A 422 -5.70 11.07 -1.41
C GLU A 422 -5.50 9.67 -0.80
N ILE A 423 -6.57 8.92 -0.61
CA ILE A 423 -6.51 7.58 -0.01
C ILE A 423 -6.62 6.53 -1.13
N ALA A 424 -5.75 5.53 -1.10
CA ALA A 424 -5.78 4.44 -2.07
C ALA A 424 -7.07 3.60 -1.98
N ALA A 425 -7.55 3.16 -3.14
CA ALA A 425 -8.63 2.19 -3.26
C ALA A 425 -8.23 1.12 -4.29
N PHE A 426 -8.15 -0.14 -3.86
CA PHE A 426 -7.74 -1.25 -4.72
C PHE A 426 -8.96 -1.89 -5.37
N GLY A 427 -8.97 -1.90 -6.69
CA GLY A 427 -10.04 -2.50 -7.50
C GLY A 427 -9.75 -3.96 -7.79
N THR A 428 -10.67 -4.85 -7.39
CA THR A 428 -10.56 -6.29 -7.66
C THR A 428 -11.49 -6.72 -8.79
N ILE A 429 -11.04 -7.70 -9.59
CA ILE A 429 -11.86 -8.27 -10.65
C ILE A 429 -12.96 -9.17 -10.04
N LYS A 430 -14.22 -8.81 -10.29
CA LYS A 430 -15.38 -9.60 -9.84
C LYS A 430 -15.77 -10.66 -10.86
N LEU A 431 -16.63 -11.62 -10.47
CA LEU A 431 -17.00 -12.78 -11.28
C LEU A 431 -17.33 -12.44 -12.74
N ARG A 432 -18.20 -11.46 -13.00
CA ARG A 432 -18.54 -11.04 -14.38
C ARG A 432 -17.33 -10.48 -15.13
N GLY A 433 -16.48 -9.74 -14.46
CA GLY A 433 -15.23 -9.22 -15.03
C GLY A 433 -14.26 -10.34 -15.37
N ALA A 434 -14.07 -11.29 -14.46
CA ALA A 434 -13.24 -12.46 -14.67
C ALA A 434 -13.72 -13.32 -15.84
N ILE A 435 -15.03 -13.59 -15.93
CA ILE A 435 -15.62 -14.33 -17.05
C ILE A 435 -15.35 -13.61 -18.40
N ARG A 436 -15.50 -12.29 -18.45
CA ARG A 436 -15.26 -11.50 -19.68
C ARG A 436 -13.79 -11.50 -20.09
N ASP A 437 -12.88 -11.31 -19.14
CA ASP A 437 -11.45 -11.24 -19.42
C ASP A 437 -10.91 -12.63 -19.81
N VAL A 438 -11.21 -13.67 -19.03
CA VAL A 438 -10.80 -15.05 -19.34
C VAL A 438 -11.47 -15.53 -20.64
N GLY A 439 -12.77 -15.25 -20.84
CA GLY A 439 -13.49 -15.60 -22.07
C GLY A 439 -12.83 -14.98 -23.32
N ARG A 440 -12.41 -13.70 -23.23
CA ARG A 440 -11.65 -13.02 -24.29
C ARG A 440 -10.32 -13.72 -24.57
N ALA A 441 -9.58 -14.09 -23.54
CA ALA A 441 -8.29 -14.78 -23.68
C ALA A 441 -8.44 -16.18 -24.30
N LEU A 442 -9.53 -16.88 -23.98
CA LEU A 442 -9.90 -18.18 -24.57
C LEU A 442 -10.60 -18.08 -25.93
N GLU A 443 -10.74 -16.85 -26.46
CA GLU A 443 -11.35 -16.57 -27.77
C GLU A 443 -12.81 -17.01 -27.87
N LEU A 444 -13.54 -17.03 -26.74
CA LEU A 444 -14.98 -17.29 -26.76
C LEU A 444 -15.73 -16.13 -27.46
N PRO A 445 -16.78 -16.44 -28.27
CA PRO A 445 -17.62 -15.41 -28.88
C PRO A 445 -18.23 -14.47 -27.83
N LEU A 446 -18.31 -13.18 -28.13
CA LEU A 446 -18.78 -12.14 -27.20
C LEU A 446 -20.23 -12.37 -26.74
N ASP A 447 -21.08 -12.84 -27.66
CA ASP A 447 -22.49 -13.22 -27.41
C ASP A 447 -22.57 -14.41 -26.43
N GLU A 448 -21.70 -15.40 -26.57
CA GLU A 448 -21.61 -16.54 -25.66
C GLU A 448 -21.13 -16.10 -24.25
N VAL A 449 -20.11 -15.25 -24.16
CA VAL A 449 -19.64 -14.67 -22.88
C VAL A 449 -20.76 -13.87 -22.22
N THR A 450 -21.56 -13.14 -23.00
CA THR A 450 -22.70 -12.38 -22.46
C THR A 450 -23.77 -13.33 -21.92
N GLU A 451 -24.13 -14.39 -22.69
CA GLU A 451 -25.06 -15.42 -22.24
C GLU A 451 -24.62 -16.11 -20.95
N ILE A 452 -23.31 -16.38 -20.78
CA ILE A 452 -22.76 -16.94 -19.56
C ILE A 452 -22.98 -15.99 -18.39
N CYS A 453 -22.68 -14.69 -18.56
CA CYS A 453 -22.89 -13.68 -17.52
C CYS A 453 -24.37 -13.53 -17.13
N ASP A 454 -25.31 -13.64 -18.09
CA ASP A 454 -26.75 -13.49 -17.83
C ASP A 454 -27.35 -14.71 -17.12
N LYS A 455 -26.67 -15.86 -17.16
CA LYS A 455 -27.06 -17.10 -16.46
C LYS A 455 -26.45 -17.24 -15.06
N LEU A 456 -25.75 -16.21 -14.55
CA LEU A 456 -25.28 -16.20 -13.17
C LEU A 456 -26.45 -16.12 -12.20
N GLU A 457 -26.35 -16.86 -11.12
CA GLU A 457 -27.36 -16.94 -10.07
C GLU A 457 -27.00 -15.99 -8.92
N GLU A 458 -27.98 -15.29 -8.36
CA GLU A 458 -27.81 -14.45 -7.18
C GLU A 458 -28.10 -15.28 -5.93
N VAL A 459 -27.11 -15.44 -5.06
CA VAL A 459 -27.26 -16.15 -3.78
C VAL A 459 -26.93 -15.22 -2.61
N GLU A 460 -27.56 -15.45 -1.47
CA GLU A 460 -27.28 -14.69 -0.26
C GLU A 460 -26.22 -15.42 0.58
N ILE A 461 -25.07 -14.79 0.79
CA ILE A 461 -23.97 -15.27 1.63
C ILE A 461 -23.69 -14.24 2.72
N ASN A 462 -23.85 -14.62 3.99
CA ASN A 462 -23.65 -13.74 5.14
C ASN A 462 -24.41 -12.40 5.05
N GLY A 463 -25.68 -12.44 4.57
CA GLY A 463 -26.52 -11.26 4.42
C GLY A 463 -26.18 -10.35 3.23
N LYS A 464 -25.29 -10.79 2.34
CA LYS A 464 -24.94 -10.08 1.11
C LYS A 464 -25.33 -10.90 -0.11
N LYS A 465 -25.91 -10.23 -1.10
CA LYS A 465 -26.18 -10.83 -2.42
C LYS A 465 -24.89 -10.96 -3.20
N VAL A 466 -24.55 -12.17 -3.64
CA VAL A 466 -23.35 -12.50 -4.39
C VAL A 466 -23.74 -13.30 -5.64
N GLU A 467 -23.17 -12.93 -6.77
CA GLU A 467 -23.35 -13.70 -8.01
C GLU A 467 -22.45 -14.94 -8.01
N VAL A 468 -23.01 -16.08 -8.40
CA VAL A 468 -22.30 -17.35 -8.54
C VAL A 468 -22.63 -18.02 -9.87
N ALA A 469 -21.70 -18.83 -10.35
CA ALA A 469 -21.96 -19.71 -11.51
C ALA A 469 -22.48 -21.06 -11.03
N GLY A 470 -23.71 -21.40 -11.41
CA GLY A 470 -24.33 -22.69 -11.09
C GLY A 470 -23.56 -23.88 -11.69
N GLU A 471 -23.77 -25.08 -11.11
CA GLU A 471 -23.02 -26.29 -11.49
C GLU A 471 -23.18 -26.66 -12.98
N THR A 472 -24.37 -26.46 -13.55
CA THR A 472 -24.64 -26.72 -14.96
C THR A 472 -23.78 -25.83 -15.87
N LEU A 473 -23.64 -24.55 -15.53
CA LEU A 473 -22.84 -23.60 -16.28
C LEU A 473 -21.34 -23.97 -16.19
N ARG A 474 -20.86 -24.32 -15.01
CA ARG A 474 -19.47 -24.77 -14.79
C ARG A 474 -19.13 -26.05 -15.54
N LYS A 475 -20.06 -27.02 -15.62
CA LYS A 475 -19.89 -28.25 -16.40
C LYS A 475 -19.85 -27.99 -17.91
N LYS A 476 -20.58 -26.99 -18.38
CA LYS A 476 -20.59 -26.61 -19.82
C LYS A 476 -19.28 -25.90 -20.21
N TYR A 477 -18.68 -25.11 -19.33
CA TYR A 477 -17.49 -24.31 -19.59
C TYR A 477 -16.35 -24.58 -18.57
N PRO A 478 -15.86 -25.82 -18.46
CA PRO A 478 -14.90 -26.19 -17.40
C PRO A 478 -13.58 -25.46 -17.52
N GLU A 479 -13.09 -25.22 -18.73
CA GLU A 479 -11.81 -24.50 -18.95
C GLU A 479 -11.94 -23.01 -18.58
N LEU A 480 -13.05 -22.37 -18.91
CA LEU A 480 -13.32 -20.98 -18.52
C LEU A 480 -13.29 -20.85 -16.98
N PHE A 481 -14.06 -21.67 -16.28
CA PHE A 481 -14.20 -21.57 -14.83
C PHE A 481 -12.94 -22.04 -14.08
N LYS A 482 -12.10 -22.90 -14.68
CA LYS A 482 -10.77 -23.21 -14.14
C LYS A 482 -9.96 -21.93 -13.90
N TYR A 483 -9.90 -21.02 -14.86
CA TYR A 483 -9.14 -19.78 -14.72
C TYR A 483 -9.94 -18.68 -14.01
N VAL A 484 -11.25 -18.58 -14.21
CA VAL A 484 -12.10 -17.59 -13.51
C VAL A 484 -11.96 -17.72 -11.99
N ASP A 485 -11.97 -18.94 -11.45
CA ASP A 485 -11.84 -19.19 -10.02
C ASP A 485 -10.46 -18.77 -9.45
N LEU A 486 -9.41 -18.83 -10.27
CA LEU A 486 -8.05 -18.43 -9.88
C LEU A 486 -7.85 -16.90 -9.90
N VAL A 487 -8.57 -16.19 -10.78
CA VAL A 487 -8.38 -14.75 -10.96
C VAL A 487 -9.45 -13.89 -10.28
N GLN A 488 -10.53 -14.50 -9.82
CA GLN A 488 -11.59 -13.76 -9.13
C GLN A 488 -11.08 -13.13 -7.83
N ASP A 489 -11.47 -11.86 -7.61
CA ASP A 489 -11.06 -11.03 -6.47
C ASP A 489 -9.55 -10.71 -6.40
N VAL A 490 -8.80 -10.92 -7.48
CA VAL A 490 -7.43 -10.45 -7.65
C VAL A 490 -7.44 -8.94 -7.90
N ILE A 491 -6.46 -8.23 -7.36
CA ILE A 491 -6.26 -6.80 -7.60
C ILE A 491 -5.81 -6.58 -9.04
N VAL A 492 -6.55 -5.76 -9.77
CA VAL A 492 -6.25 -5.44 -11.19
C VAL A 492 -6.14 -3.94 -11.46
N SER A 493 -6.43 -3.12 -10.47
CA SER A 493 -6.34 -1.66 -10.58
C SER A 493 -6.18 -0.99 -9.23
N VAL A 494 -5.67 0.22 -9.24
CA VAL A 494 -5.64 1.12 -8.09
C VAL A 494 -6.22 2.46 -8.50
N GLY A 495 -7.01 3.03 -7.63
CA GLY A 495 -7.61 4.36 -7.74
C GLY A 495 -7.58 5.08 -6.42
N THR A 496 -8.44 6.10 -6.27
CA THR A 496 -8.58 6.87 -5.04
C THR A 496 -9.94 6.67 -4.39
N HIS A 497 -9.99 6.78 -3.07
CA HIS A 497 -11.24 6.77 -2.31
C HIS A 497 -12.09 8.01 -2.68
N PRO A 498 -13.40 7.84 -2.97
CA PRO A 498 -14.19 8.93 -3.53
C PRO A 498 -14.45 10.10 -2.57
N ALA A 499 -14.43 9.88 -1.27
CA ALA A 499 -14.80 10.86 -0.25
C ALA A 499 -13.65 11.28 0.66
N GLY A 500 -12.83 10.32 1.12
CA GLY A 500 -11.83 10.53 2.15
C GLY A 500 -10.58 11.27 1.68
N VAL A 501 -10.09 12.18 2.50
CA VAL A 501 -8.77 12.81 2.38
C VAL A 501 -8.00 12.51 3.66
N LEU A 502 -6.80 11.96 3.52
CA LEU A 502 -5.86 11.80 4.62
C LEU A 502 -5.32 13.16 5.05
N CYS A 503 -5.41 13.47 6.34
CA CYS A 503 -4.95 14.74 6.91
C CYS A 503 -4.10 14.49 8.16
N ALA A 504 -2.91 15.09 8.23
CA ALA A 504 -1.98 14.91 9.35
C ALA A 504 -1.05 16.11 9.52
N SER A 505 -0.33 16.15 10.63
CA SER A 505 0.82 17.06 10.85
C SER A 505 2.17 16.32 10.77
N ARG A 506 2.15 15.02 10.56
CA ARG A 506 3.31 14.13 10.52
C ARG A 506 3.79 13.92 9.08
N PRO A 507 5.04 13.46 8.86
CA PRO A 507 5.58 13.18 7.53
C PRO A 507 4.95 11.92 6.92
N ILE A 508 3.83 12.08 6.22
CA ILE A 508 3.09 10.97 5.60
C ILE A 508 3.86 10.27 4.48
N ASP A 509 4.79 10.94 3.85
CA ASP A 509 5.72 10.41 2.86
C ASP A 509 6.72 9.39 3.44
N GLU A 510 7.03 9.51 4.74
CA GLU A 510 7.91 8.59 5.46
C GLU A 510 7.11 7.50 6.19
N GLU A 511 6.06 7.89 6.92
CA GLU A 511 5.34 6.96 7.80
C GLU A 511 4.32 6.08 7.06
N ILE A 512 3.85 6.51 5.89
CA ILE A 512 2.89 5.77 5.07
C ILE A 512 3.49 5.38 3.71
N GLY A 513 4.29 6.29 3.15
CA GLY A 513 4.67 6.25 1.75
C GLY A 513 3.54 6.74 0.84
N LEU A 514 3.91 7.40 -0.25
CA LEU A 514 2.97 7.96 -1.21
C LEU A 514 3.30 7.48 -2.63
N PHE A 515 2.29 7.49 -3.50
CA PHE A 515 2.46 7.23 -4.92
C PHE A 515 1.58 8.17 -5.75
N SER A 516 1.81 8.26 -7.06
CA SER A 516 1.02 9.10 -7.95
C SER A 516 0.24 8.27 -8.97
N LEU A 517 -0.96 8.73 -9.30
CA LEU A 517 -1.79 8.20 -10.39
C LEU A 517 -1.87 9.21 -11.53
N SER A 518 -2.10 8.73 -12.76
CA SER A 518 -2.36 9.61 -13.91
C SER A 518 -3.74 10.29 -13.87
N THR A 519 -4.61 9.82 -12.98
CA THR A 519 -6.00 10.27 -12.84
C THR A 519 -6.18 11.35 -11.78
N THR A 520 -5.15 11.68 -11.01
CA THR A 520 -5.17 12.73 -9.98
C THR A 520 -3.90 13.58 -10.01
N GLU A 521 -4.03 14.85 -9.65
CA GLU A 521 -2.91 15.79 -9.52
C GLU A 521 -2.19 15.65 -8.17
N HIS A 522 -2.81 14.97 -7.20
CA HIS A 522 -2.30 14.83 -5.84
C HIS A 522 -1.70 13.46 -5.59
N MET A 523 -0.81 13.39 -4.60
CA MET A 523 -0.24 12.13 -4.15
C MET A 523 -1.30 11.31 -3.41
N VAL A 524 -1.15 9.98 -3.48
CA VAL A 524 -2.07 8.99 -2.91
C VAL A 524 -1.33 8.18 -1.85
N SER A 525 -1.96 7.87 -0.71
CA SER A 525 -1.36 7.03 0.33
C SER A 525 -1.11 5.59 -0.15
N CYS A 526 0.01 4.99 0.23
CA CYS A 526 0.29 3.58 -0.12
C CYS A 526 -0.63 2.59 0.60
N ASN A 527 -1.27 2.97 1.70
CA ASN A 527 -2.28 2.16 2.37
C ASN A 527 -3.70 2.61 2.00
N ASP A 528 -4.62 1.66 1.98
CA ASP A 528 -6.05 1.93 1.86
C ASP A 528 -6.65 2.48 3.16
N MET A 529 -7.96 2.79 3.14
CA MET A 529 -8.66 3.32 4.30
C MET A 529 -8.60 2.40 5.53
N TYR A 530 -8.58 1.08 5.32
CA TYR A 530 -8.55 0.11 6.44
C TYR A 530 -7.18 0.07 7.12
N GLY A 531 -6.10 0.15 6.34
CA GLY A 531 -4.74 0.26 6.86
C GLY A 531 -4.50 1.58 7.59
N LEU A 532 -5.04 2.68 7.07
CA LEU A 532 -4.96 3.99 7.71
C LEU A 532 -5.73 4.02 9.04
N ASP A 533 -6.97 3.55 9.06
CA ASP A 533 -7.80 3.48 10.27
C ASP A 533 -7.15 2.61 11.36
N ALA A 534 -6.59 1.45 10.96
CA ALA A 534 -5.91 0.55 11.88
C ALA A 534 -4.67 1.15 12.53
N CYS A 535 -4.00 2.10 11.86
CA CYS A 535 -2.86 2.86 12.38
C CYS A 535 -3.24 4.22 12.99
N TRP A 536 -4.52 4.49 13.23
CA TRP A 536 -5.04 5.72 13.81
C TRP A 536 -4.72 7.01 13.02
N TRP A 537 -4.62 6.89 11.69
CA TRP A 537 -4.52 8.03 10.80
C TRP A 537 -5.87 8.71 10.63
N THR A 538 -5.84 10.03 10.54
CA THR A 538 -7.06 10.83 10.40
C THR A 538 -7.46 10.98 8.94
N LYS A 539 -8.69 10.61 8.64
CA LYS A 539 -9.34 10.94 7.37
C LYS A 539 -10.48 11.95 7.59
N LEU A 540 -10.68 12.82 6.63
CA LEU A 540 -11.86 13.68 6.57
C LEU A 540 -12.69 13.24 5.39
N ASP A 541 -13.94 12.82 5.67
CA ASP A 541 -14.86 12.33 4.64
C ASP A 541 -15.77 13.45 4.15
N CYS A 542 -15.54 13.87 2.89
CA CYS A 542 -16.38 14.81 2.17
C CYS A 542 -17.42 14.02 1.36
N LEU A 543 -18.65 13.89 1.90
CA LEU A 543 -19.72 13.12 1.27
C LEU A 543 -20.56 14.01 0.35
N GLY A 544 -21.00 13.47 -0.80
CA GLY A 544 -21.88 14.17 -1.74
C GLY A 544 -23.30 13.65 -1.73
#